data_e91e07b0b2eda2373ffb3aa0a7fc2b5d
#
_entry.id   e91e07b0b2eda2373ffb3aa0a7fc2b5d
#
_cell.length_a   1.000
_cell.length_b   1.000
_cell.length_c   1.000
_cell.angle_alpha   90.00
_cell.angle_beta   90.00
_cell.angle_gamma   90.00
#
_symmetry.space_group_name_H-M   'P 1'
#
loop_
_entity.id
_entity.type
_entity.pdbx_description
1 polymer ?
#
loop_
_entity_poly.entity_id
_entity_poly.type
_entity_poly.pdbx_seq_one_letter_code
_entity_poly.pdbx_strand_id
1 'polypeptide(L)'
;VVREVDDEGARVEPLGGRRELREMVTANPGEWFNRTQIAQSLMNITRRYRDEGFAAVDIAPETDLDMERRVVHVAIVIRRGPPVRVERIEIRGNTKTRDSVIRREVQLVEGQLYSQSDAEQSRARIQALGYFERVELSEEEGSAPDRLVVYIEVGERATGTFQVGAGFSSIENFILTGQVQQQNLFGNGQSLSLQLQLSGIRQLVQIQFLEPYFF
;
A
#
# COMPACT_ATOMS: atom_id res chain seq x y z
N VAL A 1 -4.79 25.87 -15.51
CA VAL A 1 -5.78 26.32 -14.52
C VAL A 1 -6.39 25.11 -13.86
N VAL A 2 -6.59 25.12 -12.53
CA VAL A 2 -7.33 24.07 -11.81
C VAL A 2 -8.72 24.60 -11.49
N ARG A 3 -9.75 23.80 -11.77
CA ARG A 3 -11.15 24.11 -11.45
C ARG A 3 -11.88 22.88 -10.94
N GLU A 4 -12.72 23.05 -9.94
CA GLU A 4 -13.65 22.03 -9.46
C GLU A 4 -15.06 22.38 -9.92
N VAL A 5 -15.81 21.36 -10.29
CA VAL A 5 -17.21 21.48 -10.68
C VAL A 5 -18.05 20.48 -9.89
N ASP A 6 -19.27 20.84 -9.55
CA ASP A 6 -20.25 19.91 -8.99
C ASP A 6 -20.86 18.99 -10.05
N ASP A 7 -21.80 18.15 -9.64
CA ASP A 7 -22.49 17.20 -10.53
C ASP A 7 -23.34 17.89 -11.62
N GLU A 8 -23.71 19.16 -11.40
CA GLU A 8 -24.45 20.00 -12.35
C GLU A 8 -23.51 20.79 -13.27
N GLY A 9 -22.19 20.72 -13.06
CA GLY A 9 -21.17 21.43 -13.84
C GLY A 9 -20.92 22.87 -13.38
N ALA A 10 -21.51 23.31 -12.26
CA ALA A 10 -21.23 24.62 -11.70
C ALA A 10 -19.87 24.64 -10.98
N ARG A 11 -19.16 25.78 -11.05
CA ARG A 11 -17.86 25.92 -10.38
C ARG A 11 -18.05 26.01 -8.88
N VAL A 12 -17.33 25.14 -8.15
CA VAL A 12 -17.27 25.17 -6.69
C VAL A 12 -15.85 25.48 -6.22
N GLU A 13 -15.71 25.81 -4.93
CA GLU A 13 -14.39 26.04 -4.37
C GLU A 13 -13.69 24.70 -4.13
N PRO A 14 -12.44 24.54 -4.62
CA PRO A 14 -11.68 23.32 -4.45
C PRO A 14 -11.36 23.01 -2.99
N LEU A 15 -11.27 21.71 -2.68
CA LEU A 15 -10.83 21.23 -1.39
C LEU A 15 -9.44 21.81 -1.02
N GLY A 16 -9.31 22.43 0.16
CA GLY A 16 -8.09 23.11 0.59
C GLY A 16 -7.81 24.45 -0.12
N GLY A 17 -8.68 24.85 -1.06
CA GLY A 17 -8.56 26.09 -1.82
C GLY A 17 -7.62 26.00 -3.03
N ARG A 18 -7.73 27.00 -3.92
CA ARG A 18 -6.98 27.04 -5.19
C ARG A 18 -5.47 27.10 -5.03
N ARG A 19 -4.98 27.64 -3.90
CA ARG A 19 -3.55 27.77 -3.64
C ARG A 19 -2.91 26.42 -3.38
N GLU A 20 -3.52 25.62 -2.50
CA GLU A 20 -3.04 24.26 -2.18
C GLU A 20 -2.96 23.39 -3.43
N LEU A 21 -4.04 23.37 -4.24
CA LEU A 21 -4.05 22.60 -5.48
C LEU A 21 -3.00 23.07 -6.49
N ARG A 22 -2.70 24.38 -6.53
CA ARG A 22 -1.67 24.90 -7.44
C ARG A 22 -0.27 24.43 -7.04
N GLU A 23 -0.01 24.28 -5.74
CA GLU A 23 1.27 23.73 -5.23
C GLU A 23 1.46 22.26 -5.58
N MET A 24 0.36 21.51 -5.80
CA MET A 24 0.39 20.11 -6.25
C MET A 24 0.62 19.94 -7.75
N VAL A 25 0.45 21.03 -8.52
CA VAL A 25 0.70 21.02 -9.97
C VAL A 25 2.18 21.22 -10.23
N THR A 26 2.82 20.19 -10.76
CA THR A 26 4.27 20.19 -11.06
C THR A 26 4.63 20.88 -12.38
N ALA A 27 3.64 21.14 -13.24
CA ALA A 27 3.82 21.85 -14.49
C ALA A 27 3.74 23.37 -14.29
N ASN A 28 4.77 24.11 -14.72
CA ASN A 28 4.81 25.56 -14.60
C ASN A 28 4.34 26.26 -15.89
N PRO A 29 3.62 27.40 -15.76
CA PRO A 29 3.28 28.22 -16.92
C PRO A 29 4.53 28.74 -17.62
N GLY A 30 4.53 28.68 -18.96
CA GLY A 30 5.66 29.17 -19.79
C GLY A 30 6.75 28.14 -20.05
N GLU A 31 6.69 26.97 -19.45
CA GLU A 31 7.56 25.84 -19.76
C GLU A 31 7.03 25.02 -20.94
N TRP A 32 7.88 24.14 -21.52
CA TRP A 32 7.47 23.20 -22.54
C TRP A 32 6.44 22.21 -22.01
N PHE A 33 5.40 21.94 -22.81
CA PHE A 33 4.37 20.98 -22.45
C PHE A 33 4.97 19.60 -22.17
N ASN A 34 4.75 19.09 -20.97
CA ASN A 34 5.25 17.80 -20.52
C ASN A 34 4.10 16.94 -19.97
N ARG A 35 3.75 15.89 -20.72
CA ARG A 35 2.68 14.95 -20.33
C ARG A 35 2.94 14.27 -19.00
N THR A 36 4.20 13.94 -18.70
CA THR A 36 4.58 13.28 -17.44
C THR A 36 4.32 14.17 -16.24
N GLN A 37 4.65 15.46 -16.32
CA GLN A 37 4.35 16.44 -15.26
C GLN A 37 2.86 16.61 -15.06
N ILE A 38 2.07 16.65 -16.14
CA ILE A 38 0.61 16.71 -16.04
C ILE A 38 0.06 15.45 -15.36
N ALA A 39 0.48 14.26 -15.79
CA ALA A 39 0.08 13.01 -15.16
C ALA A 39 0.42 12.96 -13.67
N GLN A 40 1.64 13.40 -13.30
CA GLN A 40 2.04 13.47 -11.90
C GLN A 40 1.16 14.44 -11.09
N SER A 41 0.84 15.59 -11.66
CA SER A 41 -0.07 16.57 -11.04
C SER A 41 -1.45 15.96 -10.79
N LEU A 42 -2.00 15.26 -11.80
CA LEU A 42 -3.29 14.58 -11.66
C LEU A 42 -3.25 13.52 -10.53
N MET A 43 -2.18 12.70 -10.48
CA MET A 43 -2.02 11.70 -9.43
C MET A 43 -1.94 12.33 -8.02
N ASN A 44 -1.20 13.42 -7.87
CA ASN A 44 -1.08 14.13 -6.59
C ASN A 44 -2.43 14.67 -6.12
N ILE A 45 -3.17 15.31 -7.03
CA ILE A 45 -4.49 15.86 -6.73
C ILE A 45 -5.49 14.72 -6.44
N THR A 46 -5.51 13.65 -7.25
CA THR A 46 -6.38 12.49 -7.02
C THR A 46 -6.16 11.90 -5.64
N ARG A 47 -4.90 11.68 -5.26
CA ARG A 47 -4.57 11.16 -3.92
C ARG A 47 -5.09 12.07 -2.82
N ARG A 48 -4.90 13.39 -2.94
CA ARG A 48 -5.37 14.38 -1.96
C ARG A 48 -6.89 14.29 -1.75
N TYR A 49 -7.66 14.17 -2.83
CA TYR A 49 -9.11 14.04 -2.74
C TYR A 49 -9.52 12.68 -2.16
N ARG A 50 -8.88 11.60 -2.60
CA ARG A 50 -9.17 10.26 -2.09
C ARG A 50 -8.80 10.08 -0.63
N ASP A 51 -7.83 10.82 -0.11
CA ASP A 51 -7.47 10.81 1.31
C ASP A 51 -8.52 11.54 2.19
N GLU A 52 -9.36 12.37 1.60
CA GLU A 52 -10.48 13.04 2.29
C GLU A 52 -11.83 12.33 2.08
N GLY A 53 -11.80 11.10 1.57
CA GLY A 53 -12.98 10.26 1.40
C GLY A 53 -13.62 10.30 0.02
N PHE A 54 -13.15 11.10 -0.92
CA PHE A 54 -13.73 11.18 -2.27
C PHE A 54 -13.21 10.04 -3.17
N ALA A 55 -13.56 8.80 -2.85
CA ALA A 55 -13.03 7.61 -3.55
C ALA A 55 -13.35 7.61 -5.05
N ALA A 56 -14.52 8.13 -5.44
CA ALA A 56 -14.98 8.20 -6.83
C ALA A 56 -14.59 9.51 -7.54
N VAL A 57 -13.61 10.27 -7.03
CA VAL A 57 -13.18 11.51 -7.68
C VAL A 57 -12.70 11.27 -9.10
N ASP A 58 -13.24 12.03 -10.06
CA ASP A 58 -12.80 12.05 -11.45
C ASP A 58 -12.02 13.33 -11.73
N ILE A 59 -10.78 13.19 -12.18
CA ILE A 59 -9.87 14.31 -12.47
C ILE A 59 -9.32 14.15 -13.87
N ALA A 60 -9.75 15.06 -14.75
CA ALA A 60 -9.39 15.03 -16.16
C ALA A 60 -8.66 16.31 -16.59
N PRO A 61 -7.62 16.22 -17.43
CA PRO A 61 -7.02 17.38 -18.07
C PRO A 61 -7.82 17.76 -19.32
N GLU A 62 -8.26 18.99 -19.39
CA GLU A 62 -8.76 19.59 -20.62
C GLU A 62 -7.63 20.39 -21.27
N THR A 63 -7.34 20.10 -22.52
CA THR A 63 -6.27 20.78 -23.27
C THR A 63 -6.85 21.53 -24.46
N ASP A 64 -6.48 22.80 -24.57
CA ASP A 64 -6.78 23.65 -25.73
C ASP A 64 -5.49 24.09 -26.41
N LEU A 65 -5.41 23.88 -27.72
CA LEU A 65 -4.20 24.09 -28.50
C LEU A 65 -4.31 25.38 -29.32
N ASP A 66 -3.59 26.42 -28.96
CA ASP A 66 -3.41 27.62 -29.78
C ASP A 66 -2.25 27.43 -30.76
N MET A 67 -2.61 27.09 -32.01
CA MET A 67 -1.65 26.83 -33.08
C MET A 67 -0.90 28.07 -33.55
N GLU A 68 -1.50 29.27 -33.44
CA GLU A 68 -0.90 30.53 -33.85
C GLU A 68 0.21 30.94 -32.90
N ARG A 69 -0.07 30.84 -31.59
CA ARG A 69 0.89 31.16 -30.54
C ARG A 69 1.79 30.01 -30.13
N ARG A 70 1.52 28.80 -30.65
CA ARG A 70 2.19 27.54 -30.26
C ARG A 70 2.15 27.28 -28.76
N VAL A 71 0.99 27.51 -28.14
CA VAL A 71 0.77 27.35 -26.71
C VAL A 71 -0.31 26.30 -26.47
N VAL A 72 -0.10 25.49 -25.45
CA VAL A 72 -1.11 24.54 -24.94
C VAL A 72 -1.68 25.09 -23.62
N HIS A 73 -2.96 25.38 -23.62
CA HIS A 73 -3.69 25.72 -22.40
C HIS A 73 -4.20 24.44 -21.74
N VAL A 74 -3.79 24.21 -20.48
CA VAL A 74 -4.21 23.04 -19.72
C VAL A 74 -5.11 23.49 -18.57
N ALA A 75 -6.34 22.93 -18.52
CA ALA A 75 -7.23 23.03 -17.38
C ALA A 75 -7.41 21.65 -16.74
N ILE A 76 -7.19 21.53 -15.45
CA ILE A 76 -7.48 20.32 -14.68
C ILE A 76 -8.88 20.49 -14.11
N VAL A 77 -9.78 19.63 -14.52
CA VAL A 77 -11.19 19.62 -14.08
C VAL A 77 -11.37 18.51 -13.07
N ILE A 78 -11.93 18.84 -11.93
CA ILE A 78 -12.14 17.93 -10.79
C ILE A 78 -13.64 17.78 -10.58
N ARG A 79 -14.13 16.53 -10.59
CA ARG A 79 -15.49 16.13 -10.18
C ARG A 79 -15.33 15.21 -8.99
N ARG A 80 -15.62 15.71 -7.78
CA ARG A 80 -15.27 14.96 -6.56
C ARG A 80 -16.26 13.88 -6.16
N GLY A 81 -17.53 13.96 -6.54
CA GLY A 81 -18.57 13.08 -6.04
C GLY A 81 -18.82 13.21 -4.53
N PRO A 82 -19.63 12.36 -3.92
CA PRO A 82 -19.85 12.32 -2.48
C PRO A 82 -18.67 11.70 -1.74
N PRO A 83 -18.41 12.12 -0.48
CA PRO A 83 -17.43 11.43 0.37
C PRO A 83 -17.99 10.09 0.82
N VAL A 84 -17.13 9.06 0.86
CA VAL A 84 -17.50 7.70 1.25
C VAL A 84 -16.78 7.28 2.53
N ARG A 85 -17.44 6.41 3.30
CA ARG A 85 -16.89 5.81 4.53
C ARG A 85 -16.64 4.33 4.33
N VAL A 86 -15.61 3.82 4.99
CA VAL A 86 -15.35 2.39 5.05
C VAL A 86 -16.45 1.72 5.88
N GLU A 87 -17.28 0.90 5.25
CA GLU A 87 -18.33 0.16 5.93
C GLU A 87 -17.74 -1.02 6.71
N ARG A 88 -16.92 -1.82 6.02
CA ARG A 88 -16.22 -2.98 6.59
C ARG A 88 -14.98 -3.33 5.77
N ILE A 89 -14.09 -4.08 6.41
CA ILE A 89 -12.86 -4.59 5.81
C ILE A 89 -12.91 -6.11 5.84
N GLU A 90 -12.92 -6.74 4.66
CA GLU A 90 -12.93 -8.18 4.49
C GLU A 90 -11.58 -8.70 4.02
N ILE A 91 -11.03 -9.68 4.75
CA ILE A 91 -9.76 -10.32 4.44
C ILE A 91 -10.06 -11.70 3.83
N ARG A 92 -9.44 -12.01 2.70
CA ARG A 92 -9.65 -13.25 1.94
C ARG A 92 -8.31 -13.89 1.54
N GLY A 93 -8.30 -15.22 1.42
CA GLY A 93 -7.11 -15.97 0.98
C GLY A 93 -6.15 -16.37 2.10
N ASN A 94 -6.40 -15.94 3.34
CA ASN A 94 -5.60 -16.26 4.52
C ASN A 94 -5.99 -17.63 5.11
N THR A 95 -5.54 -18.70 4.47
CA THR A 95 -5.88 -20.09 4.89
C THR A 95 -5.11 -20.56 6.13
N LYS A 96 -3.88 -20.07 6.31
CA LYS A 96 -2.97 -20.41 7.42
C LYS A 96 -2.81 -19.25 8.39
N THR A 97 -2.68 -18.04 7.85
CA THR A 97 -2.46 -16.82 8.65
C THR A 97 -3.78 -16.37 9.29
N ARG A 98 -3.76 -16.10 10.57
CA ARG A 98 -4.95 -15.60 11.28
C ARG A 98 -5.32 -14.21 10.79
N ASP A 99 -6.61 -13.93 10.73
CA ASP A 99 -7.17 -12.61 10.36
C ASP A 99 -6.55 -11.47 11.19
N SER A 100 -6.40 -11.68 12.50
CA SER A 100 -5.82 -10.70 13.42
C SER A 100 -4.38 -10.28 13.05
N VAL A 101 -3.59 -11.17 12.43
CA VAL A 101 -2.21 -10.87 11.99
C VAL A 101 -2.20 -9.90 10.82
N ILE A 102 -3.18 -10.01 9.93
CA ILE A 102 -3.34 -9.10 8.78
C ILE A 102 -4.02 -7.82 9.25
N ARG A 103 -5.10 -7.93 10.00
CA ARG A 103 -5.93 -6.79 10.44
C ARG A 103 -5.14 -5.76 11.25
N ARG A 104 -4.18 -6.16 12.07
CA ARG A 104 -3.32 -5.23 12.82
C ARG A 104 -2.41 -4.36 11.97
N GLU A 105 -2.14 -4.78 10.71
CA GLU A 105 -1.34 -3.99 9.76
C GLU A 105 -2.19 -3.02 8.94
N VAL A 106 -3.52 -3.14 9.02
CA VAL A 106 -4.46 -2.29 8.29
C VAL A 106 -4.56 -0.93 9.00
N GLN A 107 -4.40 0.14 8.22
CA GLN A 107 -4.52 1.53 8.70
C GLN A 107 -5.92 2.10 8.52
N LEU A 108 -6.69 1.54 7.58
CA LEU A 108 -8.09 1.90 7.40
C LEU A 108 -8.92 1.49 8.63
N VAL A 109 -9.87 2.34 8.99
CA VAL A 109 -10.76 2.10 10.14
C VAL A 109 -12.21 2.08 9.68
N GLU A 110 -12.94 1.02 10.02
CA GLU A 110 -14.36 0.89 9.72
C GLU A 110 -15.16 2.05 10.36
N GLY A 111 -16.07 2.64 9.60
CA GLY A 111 -16.86 3.80 9.98
C GLY A 111 -16.19 5.16 9.71
N GLN A 112 -14.90 5.22 9.45
CA GLN A 112 -14.18 6.45 9.09
C GLN A 112 -14.25 6.73 7.58
N LEU A 113 -13.87 7.95 7.18
CA LEU A 113 -13.70 8.29 5.78
C LEU A 113 -12.63 7.40 5.15
N TYR A 114 -12.84 7.04 3.89
CA TYR A 114 -11.85 6.31 3.11
C TYR A 114 -10.60 7.20 2.90
N SER A 115 -9.42 6.57 2.93
CA SER A 115 -8.15 7.20 2.60
C SER A 115 -7.34 6.27 1.70
N GLN A 116 -6.96 6.76 0.52
CA GLN A 116 -6.12 6.00 -0.40
C GLN A 116 -4.73 5.76 0.18
N SER A 117 -4.16 6.76 0.84
CA SER A 117 -2.85 6.64 1.48
C SER A 117 -2.85 5.57 2.56
N ASP A 118 -3.91 5.46 3.36
CA ASP A 118 -4.04 4.43 4.39
C ASP A 118 -4.23 3.03 3.76
N ALA A 119 -4.95 2.94 2.64
CA ALA A 119 -5.08 1.69 1.89
C ALA A 119 -3.72 1.24 1.32
N GLU A 120 -2.97 2.15 0.68
CA GLU A 120 -1.63 1.87 0.15
C GLU A 120 -0.64 1.48 1.26
N GLN A 121 -0.67 2.16 2.40
CA GLN A 121 0.15 1.84 3.57
C GLN A 121 -0.23 0.48 4.17
N SER A 122 -1.52 0.17 4.27
CA SER A 122 -2.01 -1.13 4.72
C SER A 122 -1.46 -2.24 3.83
N ARG A 123 -1.57 -2.10 2.52
CA ARG A 123 -1.01 -3.05 1.56
C ARG A 123 0.50 -3.22 1.74
N ALA A 124 1.24 -2.12 1.87
CA ALA A 124 2.69 -2.16 2.03
C ALA A 124 3.10 -2.85 3.33
N ARG A 125 2.40 -2.60 4.45
CA ARG A 125 2.65 -3.24 5.75
C ARG A 125 2.36 -4.75 5.71
N ILE A 126 1.23 -5.14 5.13
CA ILE A 126 0.88 -6.56 4.97
C ILE A 126 1.91 -7.27 4.09
N GLN A 127 2.33 -6.64 2.98
CA GLN A 127 3.37 -7.18 2.11
C GLN A 127 4.72 -7.31 2.83
N ALA A 128 5.06 -6.36 3.71
CA ALA A 128 6.31 -6.35 4.49
C ALA A 128 6.39 -7.48 5.52
N LEU A 129 5.27 -8.10 5.93
CA LEU A 129 5.28 -9.30 6.77
C LEU A 129 6.05 -10.46 6.14
N GLY A 130 6.13 -10.50 4.80
CA GLY A 130 6.84 -11.55 4.08
C GLY A 130 6.14 -12.91 4.07
N TYR A 131 4.87 -12.99 4.47
CA TYR A 131 4.06 -14.21 4.50
C TYR A 131 3.26 -14.44 3.22
N PHE A 132 3.18 -13.39 2.38
CA PHE A 132 2.35 -13.35 1.19
C PHE A 132 3.18 -13.11 -0.07
N GLU A 133 2.86 -13.80 -1.14
CA GLU A 133 3.42 -13.55 -2.47
C GLU A 133 2.64 -12.43 -3.20
N ARG A 134 1.34 -12.29 -2.86
CA ARG A 134 0.43 -11.29 -3.42
C ARG A 134 -0.41 -10.69 -2.33
N VAL A 135 -0.58 -9.37 -2.38
CA VAL A 135 -1.52 -8.60 -1.54
C VAL A 135 -2.21 -7.59 -2.43
N GLU A 136 -3.51 -7.74 -2.60
CA GLU A 136 -4.35 -6.87 -3.40
C GLU A 136 -5.43 -6.25 -2.52
N LEU A 137 -5.64 -4.96 -2.68
CA LEU A 137 -6.76 -4.24 -2.09
C LEU A 137 -7.70 -3.82 -3.21
N SER A 138 -8.98 -4.07 -3.03
CA SER A 138 -10.04 -3.60 -3.91
C SER A 138 -11.16 -2.97 -3.11
N GLU A 139 -11.87 -2.06 -3.75
CA GLU A 139 -12.97 -1.30 -3.16
C GLU A 139 -14.24 -1.65 -3.94
N GLU A 140 -15.31 -1.97 -3.23
CA GLU A 140 -16.62 -2.21 -3.82
C GLU A 140 -17.67 -1.33 -3.13
N GLU A 141 -18.75 -1.02 -3.84
CA GLU A 141 -19.89 -0.30 -3.26
C GLU A 141 -20.46 -1.06 -2.06
N GLY A 142 -20.72 -0.33 -0.98
CA GLY A 142 -21.31 -0.89 0.24
C GLY A 142 -22.83 -0.91 0.21
N SER A 143 -23.45 -0.94 1.39
CA SER A 143 -24.90 -0.98 1.56
C SER A 143 -25.59 0.34 1.17
N ALA A 144 -24.87 1.43 1.02
CA ALA A 144 -25.34 2.76 0.66
C ALA A 144 -24.33 3.48 -0.24
N PRO A 145 -24.75 4.51 -1.01
CA PRO A 145 -23.88 5.23 -1.96
C PRO A 145 -22.69 5.97 -1.29
N ASP A 146 -22.81 6.26 0.02
CA ASP A 146 -21.77 6.90 0.82
C ASP A 146 -20.88 5.89 1.58
N ARG A 147 -20.98 4.59 1.23
CA ARG A 147 -20.26 3.50 1.89
C ARG A 147 -19.53 2.62 0.90
N LEU A 148 -18.35 2.15 1.30
CA LEU A 148 -17.59 1.18 0.53
C LEU A 148 -17.11 0.03 1.43
N VAL A 149 -16.97 -1.14 0.81
CA VAL A 149 -16.36 -2.32 1.42
C VAL A 149 -14.96 -2.46 0.85
N VAL A 150 -13.97 -2.60 1.74
CA VAL A 150 -12.58 -2.84 1.34
C VAL A 150 -12.29 -4.33 1.43
N TYR A 151 -11.90 -4.93 0.32
CA TYR A 151 -11.42 -6.31 0.27
C TYR A 151 -9.90 -6.34 0.26
N ILE A 152 -9.33 -7.16 1.13
CA ILE A 152 -7.90 -7.44 1.18
C ILE A 152 -7.72 -8.90 0.80
N GLU A 153 -7.29 -9.15 -0.43
CA GLU A 153 -7.02 -10.49 -0.92
C GLU A 153 -5.53 -10.80 -0.84
N VAL A 154 -5.20 -11.88 -0.14
CA VAL A 154 -3.81 -12.31 0.06
C VAL A 154 -3.56 -13.69 -0.54
N GLY A 155 -2.41 -13.86 -1.20
CA GLY A 155 -1.89 -15.15 -1.64
C GLY A 155 -0.76 -15.58 -0.70
N GLU A 156 -0.96 -16.66 0.07
CA GLU A 156 0.03 -17.14 1.03
C GLU A 156 1.19 -17.86 0.36
N ARG A 157 2.40 -17.67 0.88
CA ARG A 157 3.59 -18.40 0.47
C ARG A 157 4.12 -19.31 1.58
N ALA A 158 5.02 -20.23 1.22
CA ALA A 158 5.75 -21.02 2.20
C ALA A 158 6.67 -20.11 3.05
N THR A 159 6.56 -20.20 4.37
CA THR A 159 7.31 -19.38 5.33
C THR A 159 8.35 -20.19 6.10
N GLY A 160 8.49 -21.48 5.79
CA GLY A 160 9.51 -22.37 6.33
C GLY A 160 10.75 -22.41 5.44
N THR A 161 11.94 -22.37 6.03
CA THR A 161 13.23 -22.56 5.37
C THR A 161 14.04 -23.63 6.09
N PHE A 162 14.76 -24.43 5.30
CA PHE A 162 15.69 -25.43 5.80
C PHE A 162 17.01 -25.27 5.05
N GLN A 163 18.11 -25.21 5.81
CA GLN A 163 19.46 -25.05 5.26
C GLN A 163 20.40 -26.07 5.92
N VAL A 164 21.28 -26.66 5.12
CA VAL A 164 22.36 -27.53 5.58
C VAL A 164 23.64 -27.08 4.90
N GLY A 165 24.69 -26.96 5.66
CA GLY A 165 26.02 -26.59 5.18
C GLY A 165 27.10 -27.49 5.75
N ALA A 166 28.14 -27.74 4.98
CA ALA A 166 29.35 -28.40 5.43
C ALA A 166 30.57 -27.57 5.02
N GLY A 167 31.56 -27.48 5.88
CA GLY A 167 32.77 -26.74 5.64
C GLY A 167 33.99 -27.39 6.33
N PHE A 168 35.17 -26.89 6.00
CA PHE A 168 36.41 -27.29 6.64
C PHE A 168 37.20 -26.04 7.10
N SER A 169 37.67 -26.10 8.31
CA SER A 169 38.51 -25.05 8.91
C SER A 169 39.80 -25.66 9.42
N SER A 170 40.94 -24.95 9.32
CA SER A 170 42.23 -25.37 9.86
C SER A 170 42.21 -25.49 11.37
N ILE A 171 41.28 -24.83 12.06
CA ILE A 171 41.16 -24.80 13.53
C ILE A 171 40.11 -25.81 14.00
N GLU A 172 38.91 -25.80 13.38
CA GLU A 172 37.76 -26.60 13.83
C GLU A 172 37.64 -27.93 13.07
N ASN A 173 38.50 -28.17 12.08
CA ASN A 173 38.44 -29.30 11.16
C ASN A 173 37.11 -29.28 10.33
N PHE A 174 36.37 -30.36 10.41
CA PHE A 174 35.12 -30.49 9.70
C PHE A 174 34.00 -29.76 10.49
N ILE A 175 33.23 -28.92 9.79
CA ILE A 175 32.11 -28.17 10.37
C ILE A 175 30.84 -28.58 9.62
N LEU A 176 29.84 -28.99 10.36
CA LEU A 176 28.49 -29.27 9.83
C LEU A 176 27.52 -28.25 10.46
N THR A 177 26.72 -27.61 9.62
CA THR A 177 25.67 -26.66 10.06
C THR A 177 24.31 -27.09 9.55
N GLY A 178 23.30 -26.95 10.39
CA GLY A 178 21.90 -27.13 10.03
C GLY A 178 21.07 -25.98 10.60
N GLN A 179 20.17 -25.44 9.81
CA GLN A 179 19.24 -24.41 10.26
C GLN A 179 17.84 -24.72 9.76
N VAL A 180 16.88 -24.61 10.66
CA VAL A 180 15.45 -24.63 10.37
C VAL A 180 14.86 -23.34 10.86
N GLN A 181 14.11 -22.63 10.01
CA GLN A 181 13.42 -21.42 10.39
C GLN A 181 11.98 -21.49 9.91
N GLN A 182 11.05 -21.18 10.78
CA GLN A 182 9.63 -21.03 10.45
C GLN A 182 9.19 -19.62 10.82
N GLN A 183 8.82 -18.82 9.80
CA GLN A 183 8.13 -17.55 10.00
C GLN A 183 6.63 -17.82 10.03
N ASN A 184 5.88 -16.95 10.69
CA ASN A 184 4.44 -17.08 10.85
C ASN A 184 4.04 -18.45 11.45
N LEU A 185 4.68 -18.80 12.56
CA LEU A 185 4.44 -20.08 13.27
C LEU A 185 2.96 -20.20 13.66
N PHE A 186 2.32 -21.28 13.22
CA PHE A 186 0.88 -21.54 13.42
C PHE A 186 -0.05 -20.40 12.99
N GLY A 187 0.41 -19.55 12.06
CA GLY A 187 -0.38 -18.42 11.58
C GLY A 187 -0.48 -17.22 12.53
N ASN A 188 0.30 -17.20 13.60
CA ASN A 188 0.26 -16.15 14.64
C ASN A 188 1.18 -14.95 14.36
N GLY A 189 1.98 -14.99 13.29
CA GLY A 189 3.00 -13.97 13.03
C GLY A 189 4.27 -14.11 13.85
N GLN A 190 4.38 -15.16 14.66
CA GLN A 190 5.59 -15.51 15.43
C GLN A 190 6.63 -16.16 14.53
N SER A 191 7.91 -16.07 14.90
CA SER A 191 8.96 -16.82 14.22
C SER A 191 9.75 -17.68 15.18
N LEU A 192 10.14 -18.88 14.70
CA LEU A 192 10.99 -19.83 15.40
C LEU A 192 12.16 -20.21 14.49
N SER A 193 13.37 -20.12 15.00
CA SER A 193 14.55 -20.65 14.32
C SER A 193 15.34 -21.60 15.24
N LEU A 194 15.82 -22.69 14.66
CA LEU A 194 16.74 -23.64 15.29
C LEU A 194 18.00 -23.71 14.44
N GLN A 195 19.13 -23.43 15.03
CA GLN A 195 20.45 -23.58 14.40
C GLN A 195 21.28 -24.60 15.16
N LEU A 196 21.90 -25.52 14.42
CA LEU A 196 22.82 -26.52 14.90
C LEU A 196 24.18 -26.31 14.21
N GLN A 197 25.28 -26.34 14.97
CA GLN A 197 26.62 -26.34 14.42
C GLN A 197 27.42 -27.39 15.16
N LEU A 198 28.06 -28.28 14.43
CA LEU A 198 28.92 -29.36 14.94
C LEU A 198 30.28 -29.20 14.30
N SER A 199 31.33 -29.20 15.12
CA SER A 199 32.71 -29.22 14.67
C SER A 199 33.56 -30.13 15.58
N GLY A 200 34.81 -30.35 15.23
CA GLY A 200 35.72 -31.18 16.01
C GLY A 200 35.97 -30.70 17.45
N ILE A 201 35.76 -29.41 17.71
CA ILE A 201 36.03 -28.77 19.00
C ILE A 201 34.83 -28.05 19.62
N ARG A 202 33.74 -27.88 18.85
CA ARG A 202 32.57 -27.08 19.26
C ARG A 202 31.27 -27.73 18.82
N GLN A 203 30.31 -27.71 19.73
CA GLN A 203 28.92 -28.02 19.45
C GLN A 203 28.06 -26.83 19.88
N LEU A 204 27.27 -26.30 18.99
CA LEU A 204 26.36 -25.15 19.26
C LEU A 204 24.93 -25.57 18.86
N VAL A 205 24.02 -25.35 19.79
CA VAL A 205 22.58 -25.41 19.54
C VAL A 205 22.00 -24.05 19.91
N GLN A 206 21.36 -23.39 18.98
CA GLN A 206 20.72 -22.09 19.21
C GLN A 206 19.26 -22.18 18.83
N ILE A 207 18.38 -21.80 19.75
CA ILE A 207 16.94 -21.67 19.52
C ILE A 207 16.59 -20.20 19.69
N GLN A 208 15.91 -19.63 18.73
CA GLN A 208 15.42 -18.26 18.79
C GLN A 208 13.92 -18.24 18.49
N PHE A 209 13.15 -17.69 19.41
CA PHE A 209 11.72 -17.41 19.25
C PHE A 209 11.52 -15.91 19.27
N LEU A 210 10.75 -15.38 18.32
CA LEU A 210 10.41 -13.97 18.21
C LEU A 210 8.90 -13.82 18.16
N GLU A 211 8.35 -13.06 19.10
CA GLU A 211 6.98 -12.57 19.12
C GLU A 211 7.01 -11.06 18.86
N PRO A 212 6.65 -10.58 17.64
CA PRO A 212 6.72 -9.15 17.32
C PRO A 212 5.64 -8.31 18.01
N TYR A 213 4.56 -8.94 18.47
CA TYR A 213 3.42 -8.28 19.12
C TYR A 213 3.13 -8.95 20.46
N PHE A 214 3.87 -8.58 21.49
CA PHE A 214 3.79 -9.22 22.81
C PHE A 214 2.60 -8.72 23.67
N PHE A 215 1.94 -7.59 23.27
CA PHE A 215 0.79 -6.99 23.96
C PHE A 215 -0.41 -6.85 23.07
#